data_f7f1b2ec6bce40c8bcd861a6ebc44e22
#
_entry.id   f7f1b2ec6bce40c8bcd861a6ebc44e22
#
_cell.length_a   1.000
_cell.length_b   1.000
_cell.length_c   1.000
_cell.angle_alpha   90.00
_cell.angle_beta   90.00
_cell.angle_gamma   90.00
#
_symmetry.space_group_name_H-M   'P 1'
#
loop_
_entity.id
_entity.type
_entity.pdbx_description
1 polymer ?
#
loop_
_entity_poly.entity_id
_entity_poly.type
_entity_poly.pdbx_seq_one_letter_code
_entity_poly.pdbx_strand_id
1 'polypeptide(L)'
;MISDEAERAAVQQDFEARRDTLTQGNLFQVFEQPMSDEQKEAMTFLYAYMPLADIADHPGEFYLENVDYAFKAREEMPWGKVVPEREFRHFVLPIRVNNENLDDSRKVFYEELKDRVKNLSLYDAVLEVNHWCHEKVIYTPSDARTSSPLASVKTAYGRCGEESTFTVAALRSVGIPARQVYTPRWAHTDDNHAWVEAWVDGKWYFLGACEPEPVLNLGWFNAPASRGMLMHTKVFGRYNGPEEVMYRTPRYTEINVIDNYAPVSYTHLRAHETRSNL
;
A
#
# COMPACT_ATOMS: atom_id res chain seq x y z
N MET A 1 1.72 3.20 18.46
CA MET A 1 1.82 2.83 17.02
C MET A 1 3.05 1.97 16.74
N ILE A 2 4.15 2.13 17.44
CA ILE A 2 5.33 1.26 17.37
C ILE A 2 5.62 0.77 18.79
N SER A 3 5.19 -0.45 19.11
CA SER A 3 5.36 -1.04 20.46
C SER A 3 6.79 -1.54 20.69
N ASP A 4 7.48 -1.98 19.64
CA ASP A 4 8.89 -2.39 19.72
C ASP A 4 9.80 -1.17 19.89
N GLU A 5 10.53 -1.13 21.01
CA GLU A 5 11.41 0.00 21.35
C GLU A 5 12.61 0.14 20.39
N ALA A 6 13.16 -0.97 19.91
CA ALA A 6 14.29 -0.94 19.00
C ALA A 6 13.85 -0.44 17.60
N GLU A 7 12.68 -0.84 17.15
CA GLU A 7 12.10 -0.35 15.90
C GLU A 7 11.76 1.14 16.01
N ARG A 8 11.16 1.56 17.13
CA ARG A 8 10.86 2.98 17.38
C ARG A 8 12.13 3.83 17.37
N ALA A 9 13.19 3.36 18.03
CA ALA A 9 14.47 4.05 18.06
C ALA A 9 15.11 4.16 16.67
N ALA A 10 15.00 3.10 15.85
CA ALA A 10 15.50 3.11 14.47
C ALA A 10 14.74 4.12 13.60
N VAL A 11 13.42 4.17 13.70
CA VAL A 11 12.59 5.16 12.99
C VAL A 11 12.96 6.58 13.41
N GLN A 12 13.13 6.82 14.69
CA GLN A 12 13.54 8.14 15.21
C GLN A 12 14.91 8.54 14.67
N GLN A 13 15.87 7.64 14.67
CA GLN A 13 17.20 7.90 14.13
C GLN A 13 17.16 8.23 12.63
N ASP A 14 16.39 7.47 11.83
CA ASP A 14 16.23 7.73 10.41
C ASP A 14 15.58 9.09 10.14
N PHE A 15 14.59 9.45 10.95
CA PHE A 15 13.92 10.76 10.89
C PHE A 15 14.90 11.91 11.21
N GLU A 16 15.66 11.81 12.28
CA GLU A 16 16.61 12.84 12.70
C GLU A 16 17.72 13.03 11.67
N ALA A 17 18.31 11.94 11.19
CA ALA A 17 19.32 11.98 10.14
C ALA A 17 18.81 12.69 8.88
N ARG A 18 17.54 12.46 8.53
CA ARG A 18 16.91 13.10 7.38
C ARG A 18 16.62 14.58 7.62
N ARG A 19 16.10 14.94 8.77
CA ARG A 19 15.85 16.33 9.17
C ARG A 19 17.14 17.15 9.16
N ASP A 20 18.24 16.58 9.65
CA ASP A 20 19.54 17.26 9.72
C ASP A 20 20.15 17.50 8.33
N THR A 21 19.75 16.75 7.31
CA THR A 21 20.20 16.95 5.92
C THR A 21 19.29 17.90 5.13
N LEU A 22 18.01 18.00 5.46
CA LEU A 22 17.00 18.79 4.74
C LEU A 22 16.71 20.12 5.48
N THR A 23 17.73 20.96 5.61
CA THR A 23 17.67 22.19 6.40
C THR A 23 17.05 23.40 5.68
N GLN A 24 16.81 23.30 4.38
CA GLN A 24 16.19 24.38 3.60
C GLN A 24 14.67 24.21 3.51
N GLY A 25 13.97 25.33 3.37
CA GLY A 25 12.54 25.35 3.01
C GLY A 25 11.54 25.02 4.14
N ASN A 26 11.98 24.98 5.41
CA ASN A 26 11.11 24.73 6.57
C ASN A 26 10.25 23.45 6.45
N LEU A 27 10.78 22.41 5.81
CA LEU A 27 10.05 21.19 5.46
C LEU A 27 9.51 20.41 6.67
N PHE A 28 10.04 20.66 7.88
CA PHE A 28 9.64 19.99 9.13
C PHE A 28 8.84 20.90 10.08
N GLN A 29 8.38 22.06 9.61
CA GLN A 29 7.69 23.03 10.44
C GLN A 29 6.41 22.47 11.08
N VAL A 30 5.74 21.52 10.47
CA VAL A 30 4.56 20.85 11.02
C VAL A 30 4.81 20.21 12.39
N PHE A 31 6.05 19.81 12.68
CA PHE A 31 6.42 19.22 14.00
C PHE A 31 6.47 20.24 15.14
N GLU A 32 6.38 21.54 14.84
CA GLU A 32 6.24 22.61 15.87
C GLU A 32 4.80 22.81 16.31
N GLN A 33 3.84 22.22 15.56
CA GLN A 33 2.42 22.29 15.90
C GLN A 33 2.07 21.28 17.01
N PRO A 34 1.02 21.56 17.81
CA PRO A 34 0.52 20.59 18.78
C PRO A 34 0.02 19.32 18.08
N MET A 35 0.53 18.18 18.52
CA MET A 35 0.13 16.86 18.05
C MET A 35 0.04 15.89 19.24
N SER A 36 -0.87 14.91 19.17
CA SER A 36 -0.84 13.78 20.09
C SER A 36 0.44 12.95 19.90
N ASP A 37 0.78 12.13 20.88
CA ASP A 37 1.95 11.25 20.78
C ASP A 37 1.80 10.27 19.60
N GLU A 38 0.59 9.77 19.33
CA GLU A 38 0.31 8.89 18.20
C GLU A 38 0.46 9.60 16.85
N GLN A 39 -0.07 10.82 16.72
CA GLN A 39 0.11 11.64 15.52
C GLN A 39 1.59 11.92 15.27
N LYS A 40 2.32 12.32 16.32
CA LYS A 40 3.75 12.60 16.23
C LYS A 40 4.56 11.38 15.80
N GLU A 41 4.27 10.20 16.36
CA GLU A 41 4.93 8.95 15.98
C GLU A 41 4.61 8.56 14.52
N ALA A 42 3.36 8.71 14.09
CA ALA A 42 2.94 8.45 12.71
C ALA A 42 3.61 9.42 11.72
N MET A 43 3.62 10.70 12.02
CA MET A 43 4.30 11.72 11.21
C MET A 43 5.81 11.47 11.15
N THR A 44 6.44 11.10 12.27
CA THR A 44 7.85 10.74 12.32
C THR A 44 8.14 9.56 11.36
N PHE A 45 7.30 8.51 11.39
CA PHE A 45 7.43 7.37 10.49
C PHE A 45 7.27 7.76 9.02
N LEU A 46 6.27 8.56 8.66
CA LEU A 46 6.08 9.03 7.30
C LEU A 46 7.27 9.86 6.82
N TYR A 47 7.70 10.83 7.60
CA TYR A 47 8.80 11.74 7.26
C TYR A 47 10.17 11.03 7.21
N ALA A 48 10.37 9.98 7.99
CA ALA A 48 11.58 9.18 7.91
C ALA A 48 11.75 8.50 6.53
N TYR A 49 10.65 8.11 5.88
CA TYR A 49 10.73 7.22 4.70
C TYR A 49 10.09 7.76 3.42
N MET A 50 9.26 8.81 3.45
CA MET A 50 8.64 9.32 2.22
C MET A 50 9.69 9.84 1.21
N PRO A 51 9.40 9.80 -0.11
CA PRO A 51 10.25 10.40 -1.14
C PRO A 51 10.53 11.89 -0.89
N LEU A 52 11.67 12.38 -1.39
CA LEU A 52 12.01 13.82 -1.27
C LEU A 52 10.99 14.71 -1.97
N ALA A 53 10.48 14.26 -3.12
CA ALA A 53 9.45 15.00 -3.84
C ALA A 53 8.19 15.17 -2.97
N ASP A 54 7.77 14.13 -2.24
CA ASP A 54 6.59 14.21 -1.38
C ASP A 54 6.77 15.26 -0.27
N ILE A 55 7.93 15.30 0.40
CA ILE A 55 8.21 16.32 1.41
C ILE A 55 8.19 17.74 0.82
N ALA A 56 8.65 17.89 -0.43
CA ALA A 56 8.77 19.20 -1.07
C ALA A 56 7.46 19.67 -1.73
N ASP A 57 6.68 18.74 -2.28
CA ASP A 57 5.49 19.07 -3.09
C ASP A 57 4.24 19.34 -2.23
N HIS A 58 4.22 18.83 -0.98
CA HIS A 58 3.06 18.97 -0.10
C HIS A 58 3.44 19.59 1.26
N PRO A 59 2.58 20.47 1.81
CA PRO A 59 2.79 21.00 3.15
C PRO A 59 2.61 19.91 4.22
N GLY A 60 3.19 20.11 5.39
CA GLY A 60 3.10 19.14 6.49
C GLY A 60 1.68 18.86 6.96
N GLU A 61 0.80 19.85 6.87
CA GLU A 61 -0.62 19.75 7.20
C GLU A 61 -1.35 18.73 6.32
N PHE A 62 -0.95 18.57 5.07
CA PHE A 62 -1.47 17.54 4.18
C PHE A 62 -1.21 16.14 4.78
N TYR A 63 -0.02 15.87 5.28
CA TYR A 63 0.32 14.59 5.91
C TYR A 63 -0.37 14.40 7.24
N LEU A 64 -0.49 15.47 8.05
CA LEU A 64 -1.20 15.41 9.33
C LEU A 64 -2.70 15.09 9.12
N GLU A 65 -3.37 15.72 8.16
CA GLU A 65 -4.76 15.38 7.83
C GLU A 65 -4.91 13.92 7.38
N ASN A 66 -3.96 13.40 6.59
CA ASN A 66 -3.96 12.00 6.17
C ASN A 66 -3.74 11.03 7.35
N VAL A 67 -2.90 11.41 8.31
CA VAL A 67 -2.71 10.66 9.57
C VAL A 67 -4.01 10.66 10.37
N ASP A 68 -4.68 11.79 10.50
CA ASP A 68 -5.95 11.91 11.23
C ASP A 68 -7.03 11.01 10.63
N TYR A 69 -7.17 10.98 9.31
CA TYR A 69 -8.10 10.08 8.64
C TYR A 69 -7.72 8.60 8.78
N ALA A 70 -6.43 8.26 8.83
CA ALA A 70 -6.00 6.88 9.09
C ALA A 70 -6.39 6.43 10.51
N PHE A 71 -6.18 7.28 11.52
CA PHE A 71 -6.60 6.98 12.89
C PHE A 71 -8.13 7.00 13.05
N LYS A 72 -8.81 7.93 12.39
CA LYS A 72 -10.28 7.98 12.37
C LYS A 72 -10.86 6.68 11.80
N ALA A 73 -10.34 6.18 10.69
CA ALA A 73 -10.74 4.90 10.14
C ALA A 73 -10.46 3.74 11.12
N ARG A 74 -9.31 3.75 11.79
CA ARG A 74 -8.96 2.76 12.82
C ARG A 74 -9.91 2.78 14.02
N GLU A 75 -10.41 3.95 14.40
CA GLU A 75 -11.34 4.11 15.51
C GLU A 75 -12.78 3.72 15.13
N GLU A 76 -13.24 4.15 13.95
CA GLU A 76 -14.64 4.07 13.54
C GLU A 76 -15.00 2.75 12.82
N MET A 77 -14.04 2.09 12.16
CA MET A 77 -14.30 0.85 11.42
C MET A 77 -14.24 -0.38 12.34
N PRO A 78 -15.13 -1.39 12.11
CA PRO A 78 -15.20 -2.59 12.97
C PRO A 78 -13.88 -3.36 13.08
N TRP A 79 -13.06 -3.34 12.03
CA TRP A 79 -11.77 -4.04 11.97
C TRP A 79 -10.59 -3.25 12.55
N GLY A 80 -10.77 -2.00 12.91
CA GLY A 80 -9.66 -1.13 13.31
C GLY A 80 -8.88 -1.64 14.53
N LYS A 81 -9.55 -2.36 15.45
CA LYS A 81 -8.91 -2.98 16.62
C LYS A 81 -8.28 -4.35 16.34
N VAL A 82 -8.70 -5.01 15.27
CA VAL A 82 -8.18 -6.34 14.86
C VAL A 82 -6.98 -6.22 13.95
N VAL A 83 -6.85 -5.11 13.22
CA VAL A 83 -5.70 -4.84 12.36
C VAL A 83 -4.46 -4.66 13.23
N PRO A 84 -3.44 -5.55 13.09
CA PRO A 84 -2.24 -5.44 13.91
C PRO A 84 -1.46 -4.16 13.61
N GLU A 85 -0.63 -3.76 14.55
CA GLU A 85 0.12 -2.53 14.50
C GLU A 85 1.07 -2.44 13.29
N ARG A 86 1.75 -3.54 12.96
CA ARG A 86 2.64 -3.62 11.81
C ARG A 86 1.88 -3.43 10.49
N GLU A 87 0.73 -4.12 10.32
CA GLU A 87 -0.10 -4.03 9.14
C GLU A 87 -0.70 -2.63 8.99
N PHE A 88 -1.14 -2.01 10.09
CA PHE A 88 -1.58 -0.61 10.08
C PHE A 88 -0.46 0.33 9.64
N ARG A 89 0.71 0.23 10.25
CA ARG A 89 1.84 1.12 10.01
C ARG A 89 2.36 1.06 8.58
N HIS A 90 2.44 -0.13 8.00
CA HIS A 90 3.04 -0.31 6.67
C HIS A 90 2.03 -0.33 5.52
N PHE A 91 0.75 -0.66 5.78
CA PHE A 91 -0.23 -0.91 4.73
C PHE A 91 -1.54 -0.13 4.84
N VAL A 92 -1.72 0.68 5.88
CA VAL A 92 -2.84 1.64 6.03
C VAL A 92 -2.31 3.07 6.07
N LEU A 93 -1.39 3.35 6.98
CA LEU A 93 -0.87 4.69 7.25
C LEU A 93 -0.24 5.37 6.04
N PRO A 94 0.64 4.72 5.24
CA PRO A 94 1.27 5.35 4.10
C PRO A 94 0.24 5.75 3.04
N ILE A 95 0.38 6.99 2.52
CA ILE A 95 -0.46 7.52 1.44
C ILE A 95 0.00 6.93 0.13
N ARG A 96 1.32 7.01 -0.13
CA ARG A 96 1.93 6.53 -1.37
C ARG A 96 1.83 5.02 -1.52
N VAL A 97 1.44 4.60 -2.71
CA VAL A 97 1.35 3.19 -3.10
C VAL A 97 2.55 2.79 -3.97
N ASN A 98 2.83 3.56 -5.01
CA ASN A 98 3.93 3.31 -5.96
C ASN A 98 4.64 4.63 -6.34
N ASN A 99 4.43 5.13 -7.55
CA ASN A 99 5.08 6.33 -8.11
C ASN A 99 4.09 7.41 -8.56
N GLU A 100 2.84 7.28 -8.16
CA GLU A 100 1.77 8.24 -8.43
C GLU A 100 2.04 9.59 -7.76
N ASN A 101 1.40 10.65 -8.27
CA ASN A 101 1.28 11.88 -7.50
C ASN A 101 0.30 11.67 -6.34
N LEU A 102 0.58 12.30 -5.20
CA LEU A 102 -0.32 12.28 -4.05
C LEU A 102 -1.43 13.33 -4.23
N ASP A 103 -2.59 13.06 -3.62
CA ASP A 103 -3.75 13.94 -3.56
C ASP A 103 -4.58 13.68 -2.30
N ASP A 104 -5.69 14.41 -2.13
CA ASP A 104 -6.59 14.31 -0.97
C ASP A 104 -7.54 13.09 -1.02
N SER A 105 -7.20 12.06 -1.77
CA SER A 105 -8.03 10.87 -1.98
C SER A 105 -8.45 10.20 -0.68
N ARG A 106 -7.59 10.11 0.32
CA ARG A 106 -7.91 9.44 1.59
C ARG A 106 -9.15 10.02 2.25
N LYS A 107 -9.23 11.34 2.36
CA LYS A 107 -10.38 12.05 2.92
C LYS A 107 -11.63 11.83 2.08
N VAL A 108 -11.53 12.05 0.78
CA VAL A 108 -12.66 11.93 -0.15
C VAL A 108 -13.21 10.50 -0.15
N PHE A 109 -12.34 9.50 -0.26
CA PHE A 109 -12.76 8.11 -0.29
C PHE A 109 -13.30 7.62 1.05
N TYR A 110 -12.72 8.06 2.16
CA TYR A 110 -13.28 7.77 3.48
C TYR A 110 -14.72 8.24 3.60
N GLU A 111 -15.01 9.48 3.23
CA GLU A 111 -16.37 10.05 3.33
C GLU A 111 -17.37 9.35 2.40
N GLU A 112 -16.95 8.88 1.23
CA GLU A 112 -17.81 8.12 0.32
C GLU A 112 -18.02 6.66 0.76
N LEU A 113 -17.01 6.02 1.37
CA LEU A 113 -17.01 4.58 1.64
C LEU A 113 -17.47 4.21 3.05
N LYS A 114 -17.24 5.06 4.06
CA LYS A 114 -17.48 4.72 5.48
C LYS A 114 -18.85 4.13 5.76
N ASP A 115 -19.91 4.74 5.23
CA ASP A 115 -21.27 4.28 5.45
C ASP A 115 -21.63 3.02 4.64
N ARG A 116 -20.90 2.79 3.57
CA ARG A 116 -21.06 1.66 2.68
C ARG A 116 -20.49 0.37 3.29
N VAL A 117 -19.42 0.49 4.09
CA VAL A 117 -18.66 -0.66 4.59
C VAL A 117 -18.77 -0.91 6.10
N LYS A 118 -19.14 0.08 6.92
CA LYS A 118 -19.11 0.01 8.40
C LYS A 118 -19.92 -1.13 9.02
N ASN A 119 -20.90 -1.67 8.31
CA ASN A 119 -21.77 -2.76 8.80
C ASN A 119 -21.41 -4.13 8.17
N LEU A 120 -20.32 -4.21 7.42
CA LEU A 120 -19.87 -5.42 6.76
C LEU A 120 -18.78 -6.12 7.57
N SER A 121 -18.58 -7.41 7.29
CA SER A 121 -17.36 -8.10 7.70
C SER A 121 -16.15 -7.49 6.96
N LEU A 122 -14.95 -7.69 7.49
CA LEU A 122 -13.73 -7.21 6.80
C LEU A 122 -13.61 -7.82 5.39
N TYR A 123 -13.94 -9.10 5.25
CA TYR A 123 -13.95 -9.80 3.96
C TYR A 123 -14.92 -9.15 2.96
N ASP A 124 -16.16 -8.94 3.37
CA ASP A 124 -17.19 -8.33 2.53
C ASP A 124 -16.89 -6.86 2.22
N ALA A 125 -16.27 -6.15 3.17
CA ALA A 125 -15.84 -4.77 2.97
C ALA A 125 -14.78 -4.64 1.87
N VAL A 126 -13.85 -5.59 1.78
CA VAL A 126 -12.85 -5.62 0.69
C VAL A 126 -13.55 -5.79 -0.67
N LEU A 127 -14.50 -6.72 -0.78
CA LEU A 127 -15.29 -6.92 -2.00
C LEU A 127 -16.08 -5.67 -2.37
N GLU A 128 -16.74 -5.06 -1.39
CA GLU A 128 -17.57 -3.85 -1.60
C GLU A 128 -16.74 -2.65 -2.03
N VAL A 129 -15.56 -2.44 -1.44
CA VAL A 129 -14.64 -1.39 -1.90
C VAL A 129 -14.23 -1.62 -3.36
N ASN A 130 -13.97 -2.86 -3.76
CA ASN A 130 -13.61 -3.16 -5.16
C ASN A 130 -14.78 -2.91 -6.12
N HIS A 131 -16.02 -3.21 -5.70
CA HIS A 131 -17.22 -2.82 -6.45
C HIS A 131 -17.33 -1.31 -6.62
N TRP A 132 -17.13 -0.56 -5.54
CA TRP A 132 -17.11 0.89 -5.61
C TRP A 132 -16.00 1.42 -6.54
N CYS A 133 -14.82 0.79 -6.53
CA CYS A 133 -13.75 1.15 -7.45
C CYS A 133 -14.15 0.93 -8.91
N HIS A 134 -14.83 -0.18 -9.22
CA HIS A 134 -15.35 -0.47 -10.56
C HIS A 134 -16.41 0.53 -11.03
N GLU A 135 -17.21 1.08 -10.13
CA GLU A 135 -18.18 2.14 -10.44
C GLU A 135 -17.49 3.45 -10.90
N LYS A 136 -16.23 3.65 -10.53
CA LYS A 136 -15.48 4.90 -10.76
C LYS A 136 -14.48 4.82 -11.89
N VAL A 137 -13.80 3.68 -12.05
CA VAL A 137 -12.67 3.52 -12.98
C VAL A 137 -12.81 2.21 -13.73
N ILE A 138 -12.60 2.26 -15.04
CA ILE A 138 -12.54 1.09 -15.92
C ILE A 138 -11.19 1.00 -16.61
N TYR A 139 -10.76 -0.21 -16.92
CA TYR A 139 -9.50 -0.45 -17.59
C TYR A 139 -9.47 0.19 -18.98
N THR A 140 -8.45 1.00 -19.21
CA THR A 140 -8.13 1.54 -20.53
C THR A 140 -6.63 1.83 -20.58
N PRO A 141 -5.93 1.45 -21.65
CA PRO A 141 -4.55 1.88 -21.88
C PRO A 141 -4.43 3.40 -21.76
N SER A 142 -3.48 3.87 -20.98
CA SER A 142 -3.30 5.29 -20.66
C SER A 142 -1.83 5.71 -20.81
N ASP A 143 -1.49 6.83 -20.22
CA ASP A 143 -0.14 7.41 -20.25
C ASP A 143 0.91 6.54 -19.56
N ALA A 144 2.18 6.82 -19.81
CA ALA A 144 3.30 6.13 -19.17
C ALA A 144 3.43 6.44 -17.66
N ARG A 145 2.91 7.59 -17.21
CA ARG A 145 2.95 8.01 -15.81
C ARG A 145 1.67 7.62 -15.09
N THR A 146 1.80 7.02 -13.91
CA THR A 146 0.67 6.66 -13.04
C THR A 146 -0.05 7.92 -12.54
N SER A 147 -1.35 8.02 -12.81
CA SER A 147 -2.21 9.10 -12.31
C SER A 147 -2.43 8.98 -10.80
N SER A 148 -2.66 10.10 -10.14
CA SER A 148 -3.13 10.10 -8.76
C SER A 148 -4.52 9.47 -8.62
N PRO A 149 -4.92 8.97 -7.44
CA PRO A 149 -6.21 8.32 -7.26
C PRO A 149 -7.41 9.19 -7.67
N LEU A 150 -7.44 10.47 -7.28
CA LEU A 150 -8.52 11.39 -7.70
C LEU A 150 -8.47 11.75 -9.18
N ALA A 151 -7.28 11.80 -9.79
CA ALA A 151 -7.15 12.02 -11.23
C ALA A 151 -7.72 10.82 -11.99
N SER A 152 -7.49 9.58 -11.53
CA SER A 152 -8.09 8.37 -12.11
C SER A 152 -9.61 8.40 -12.04
N VAL A 153 -10.18 8.82 -10.91
CA VAL A 153 -11.65 9.02 -10.77
C VAL A 153 -12.17 10.08 -11.74
N LYS A 154 -11.47 11.20 -11.89
CA LYS A 154 -11.89 12.29 -12.81
C LYS A 154 -11.90 11.87 -14.27
N THR A 155 -10.96 11.04 -14.68
CA THR A 155 -10.88 10.52 -16.06
C THR A 155 -11.74 9.30 -16.29
N ALA A 156 -12.11 8.58 -15.21
CA ALA A 156 -12.79 7.30 -15.22
C ALA A 156 -12.02 6.16 -15.93
N TYR A 157 -10.73 6.35 -16.24
CA TYR A 157 -9.88 5.40 -16.96
C TYR A 157 -8.56 5.17 -16.26
N GLY A 158 -8.05 3.95 -16.33
CA GLY A 158 -6.73 3.59 -15.84
C GLY A 158 -6.20 2.28 -16.42
N ARG A 159 -4.87 2.16 -16.49
CA ARG A 159 -4.20 0.86 -16.66
C ARG A 159 -4.24 0.11 -15.33
N CYS A 160 -3.75 -1.12 -15.32
CA CYS A 160 -3.58 -1.89 -14.09
C CYS A 160 -2.76 -1.14 -13.00
N GLY A 161 -1.81 -0.29 -13.40
CA GLY A 161 -1.04 0.56 -12.49
C GLY A 161 -1.90 1.60 -11.77
N GLU A 162 -2.75 2.34 -12.50
CA GLU A 162 -3.71 3.30 -11.94
C GLU A 162 -4.80 2.60 -11.13
N GLU A 163 -5.41 1.55 -11.69
CA GLU A 163 -6.50 0.81 -11.02
C GLU A 163 -6.04 0.23 -9.68
N SER A 164 -4.86 -0.40 -9.64
CA SER A 164 -4.32 -0.96 -8.41
C SER A 164 -3.92 0.10 -7.39
N THR A 165 -3.31 1.21 -7.83
CA THR A 165 -3.00 2.36 -6.96
C THR A 165 -4.27 2.95 -6.35
N PHE A 166 -5.29 3.16 -7.17
CA PHE A 166 -6.60 3.67 -6.75
C PHE A 166 -7.29 2.73 -5.76
N THR A 167 -7.35 1.43 -6.06
CA THR A 167 -7.98 0.43 -5.18
C THR A 167 -7.25 0.30 -3.83
N VAL A 168 -5.92 0.34 -3.81
CA VAL A 168 -5.14 0.36 -2.55
C VAL A 168 -5.46 1.63 -1.76
N ALA A 169 -5.50 2.80 -2.40
CA ALA A 169 -5.85 4.06 -1.73
C ALA A 169 -7.26 4.01 -1.13
N ALA A 170 -8.24 3.44 -1.84
CA ALA A 170 -9.61 3.26 -1.38
C ALA A 170 -9.69 2.33 -0.16
N LEU A 171 -9.05 1.16 -0.21
CA LEU A 171 -9.00 0.23 0.92
C LEU A 171 -8.34 0.85 2.16
N ARG A 172 -7.19 1.52 1.98
CA ARG A 172 -6.49 2.21 3.07
C ARG A 172 -7.30 3.35 3.67
N SER A 173 -8.15 4.03 2.88
CA SER A 173 -8.98 5.13 3.38
C SER A 173 -9.96 4.69 4.46
N VAL A 174 -10.46 3.46 4.40
CA VAL A 174 -11.34 2.85 5.41
C VAL A 174 -10.60 1.90 6.37
N GLY A 175 -9.28 2.05 6.48
CA GLY A 175 -8.48 1.33 7.48
C GLY A 175 -8.21 -0.13 7.15
N ILE A 176 -8.38 -0.57 5.91
CA ILE A 176 -8.05 -1.93 5.45
C ILE A 176 -6.62 -1.97 4.95
N PRO A 177 -5.73 -2.79 5.55
CA PRO A 177 -4.37 -2.92 5.04
C PRO A 177 -4.37 -3.47 3.61
N ALA A 178 -3.73 -2.75 2.71
CA ALA A 178 -3.68 -3.11 1.29
C ALA A 178 -2.33 -2.76 0.67
N ARG A 179 -1.95 -3.55 -0.33
CA ARG A 179 -0.69 -3.38 -1.06
C ARG A 179 -0.88 -3.69 -2.55
N GLN A 180 -0.12 -3.00 -3.40
CA GLN A 180 -0.04 -3.30 -4.81
C GLN A 180 0.94 -4.46 -5.01
N VAL A 181 0.53 -5.46 -5.78
CA VAL A 181 1.41 -6.54 -6.25
C VAL A 181 1.73 -6.30 -7.72
N TYR A 182 2.97 -6.55 -8.10
CA TYR A 182 3.45 -6.38 -9.46
C TYR A 182 4.21 -7.62 -9.91
N THR A 183 3.90 -8.07 -11.12
CA THR A 183 4.72 -9.02 -11.87
C THR A 183 5.31 -8.32 -13.08
N PRO A 184 6.64 -8.28 -13.22
CA PRO A 184 7.27 -7.58 -14.36
C PRO A 184 7.08 -8.32 -15.68
N ARG A 185 6.80 -9.63 -15.61
CA ARG A 185 6.64 -10.48 -16.76
C ARG A 185 5.90 -11.76 -16.40
N TRP A 186 4.94 -12.15 -17.25
CA TRP A 186 4.31 -13.46 -17.18
C TRP A 186 5.23 -14.54 -17.76
N ALA A 187 5.07 -15.80 -17.34
CA ALA A 187 5.83 -16.92 -17.87
C ALA A 187 5.60 -17.19 -19.38
N HIS A 188 4.47 -16.75 -19.91
CA HIS A 188 4.04 -17.02 -21.29
C HIS A 188 4.02 -15.80 -22.22
N THR A 189 4.26 -14.60 -21.68
CA THR A 189 4.28 -13.34 -22.45
C THR A 189 5.18 -12.32 -21.78
N ASP A 190 5.67 -11.34 -22.53
CA ASP A 190 6.48 -10.24 -22.02
C ASP A 190 5.66 -9.15 -21.31
N ASP A 191 4.35 -9.32 -21.22
CA ASP A 191 3.47 -8.37 -20.54
C ASP A 191 3.65 -8.43 -19.03
N ASN A 192 3.53 -7.28 -18.40
CA ASN A 192 3.47 -7.11 -16.94
C ASN A 192 2.03 -6.98 -16.46
N HIS A 193 1.83 -7.07 -15.15
CA HIS A 193 0.54 -6.79 -14.53
C HIS A 193 0.70 -6.29 -13.10
N ALA A 194 -0.26 -5.48 -12.66
CA ALA A 194 -0.39 -5.03 -11.29
C ALA A 194 -1.81 -5.27 -10.78
N TRP A 195 -1.92 -5.75 -9.54
CA TRP A 195 -3.20 -5.99 -8.86
C TRP A 195 -3.07 -5.67 -7.37
N VAL A 196 -4.00 -6.10 -6.56
CA VAL A 196 -4.08 -5.74 -5.14
C VAL A 196 -4.11 -6.97 -4.25
N GLU A 197 -3.43 -6.89 -3.12
CA GLU A 197 -3.68 -7.74 -1.96
C GLU A 197 -4.24 -6.91 -0.81
N ALA A 198 -5.27 -7.46 -0.14
CA ALA A 198 -5.86 -6.91 1.08
C ALA A 198 -5.69 -7.91 2.23
N TRP A 199 -5.37 -7.40 3.42
CA TRP A 199 -5.26 -8.20 4.62
C TRP A 199 -6.63 -8.40 5.27
N VAL A 200 -7.01 -9.64 5.50
CA VAL A 200 -8.26 -10.02 6.16
C VAL A 200 -7.96 -11.08 7.21
N ASP A 201 -8.21 -10.75 8.47
CA ASP A 201 -8.15 -11.69 9.60
C ASP A 201 -6.89 -12.57 9.65
N GLY A 202 -5.72 -11.96 9.44
CA GLY A 202 -4.43 -12.63 9.53
C GLY A 202 -3.87 -13.17 8.23
N LYS A 203 -4.55 -12.96 7.10
CA LYS A 203 -4.12 -13.45 5.77
C LYS A 203 -4.20 -12.37 4.71
N TRP A 204 -3.32 -12.45 3.73
CA TRP A 204 -3.38 -11.66 2.51
C TRP A 204 -4.21 -12.38 1.45
N TYR A 205 -5.20 -11.67 0.89
CA TYR A 205 -6.06 -12.13 -0.19
C TYR A 205 -5.87 -11.22 -1.39
N PHE A 206 -5.74 -11.80 -2.58
CA PHE A 206 -5.65 -11.02 -3.80
C PHE A 206 -7.01 -10.76 -4.45
N LEU A 207 -7.06 -9.68 -5.23
CA LEU A 207 -8.20 -9.27 -6.05
C LEU A 207 -7.71 -8.49 -7.27
N GLY A 208 -8.41 -8.60 -8.38
CA GLY A 208 -8.23 -7.72 -9.54
C GLY A 208 -8.74 -6.31 -9.19
N ALA A 209 -7.89 -5.30 -9.38
CA ALA A 209 -8.24 -3.92 -9.06
C ALA A 209 -9.31 -3.40 -10.00
N CYS A 210 -10.39 -2.83 -9.49
CA CYS A 210 -11.56 -2.40 -10.25
C CYS A 210 -12.24 -3.56 -11.05
N GLU A 211 -11.90 -4.80 -10.74
CA GLU A 211 -12.44 -6.01 -11.38
C GLU A 211 -13.13 -6.87 -10.31
N PRO A 212 -14.37 -6.53 -9.90
CA PRO A 212 -15.06 -7.22 -8.82
C PRO A 212 -15.42 -8.66 -9.19
N GLU A 213 -15.07 -9.57 -8.30
CA GLU A 213 -15.42 -10.97 -8.35
C GLU A 213 -16.25 -11.35 -7.11
N PRO A 214 -17.02 -12.44 -7.12
CA PRO A 214 -17.89 -12.81 -6.00
C PRO A 214 -17.11 -13.24 -4.75
N VAL A 215 -15.83 -13.58 -4.88
CA VAL A 215 -14.95 -14.00 -3.79
C VAL A 215 -13.54 -13.46 -3.98
N LEU A 216 -12.79 -13.31 -2.87
CA LEU A 216 -11.38 -12.99 -2.92
C LEU A 216 -10.56 -14.20 -3.41
N ASN A 217 -9.32 -13.96 -3.82
CA ASN A 217 -8.44 -14.94 -4.47
C ASN A 217 -9.00 -15.46 -5.81
N LEU A 218 -9.81 -14.66 -6.47
CA LEU A 218 -10.33 -14.90 -7.80
C LEU A 218 -10.03 -13.71 -8.71
N GLY A 219 -9.57 -14.00 -9.91
CA GLY A 219 -9.29 -13.05 -10.97
C GLY A 219 -8.91 -13.79 -12.25
N TRP A 220 -9.01 -13.12 -13.41
CA TRP A 220 -8.65 -13.72 -14.70
C TRP A 220 -7.19 -14.21 -14.74
N PHE A 221 -6.33 -13.63 -13.89
CA PHE A 221 -4.90 -13.97 -13.84
C PHE A 221 -4.55 -15.15 -12.91
N ASN A 222 -5.52 -15.86 -12.32
CA ASN A 222 -5.24 -17.01 -11.44
C ASN A 222 -4.32 -18.05 -12.10
N ALA A 223 -4.63 -18.46 -13.33
CA ALA A 223 -3.83 -19.44 -14.04
C ALA A 223 -2.43 -18.92 -14.45
N PRO A 224 -2.26 -17.70 -14.99
CA PRO A 224 -0.94 -17.11 -15.15
C PRO A 224 -0.16 -16.95 -13.86
N ALA A 225 -0.81 -16.51 -12.78
CA ALA A 225 -0.18 -16.29 -11.48
C ALA A 225 0.36 -17.58 -10.84
N SER A 226 -0.39 -18.69 -10.96
CA SER A 226 0.06 -19.99 -10.45
C SER A 226 1.34 -20.53 -11.13
N ARG A 227 1.73 -19.93 -12.24
CA ARG A 227 2.96 -20.25 -13.01
C ARG A 227 3.92 -19.06 -13.05
N GLY A 228 3.68 -18.05 -12.23
CA GLY A 228 4.50 -16.85 -12.16
C GLY A 228 5.92 -17.16 -11.69
N MET A 229 6.87 -16.32 -12.13
CA MET A 229 8.28 -16.43 -11.77
C MET A 229 8.69 -15.42 -10.69
N LEU A 230 8.01 -14.29 -10.63
CA LEU A 230 8.25 -13.22 -9.66
C LEU A 230 6.97 -12.42 -9.46
N MET A 231 6.60 -12.26 -8.19
CA MET A 231 5.56 -11.34 -7.76
C MET A 231 6.05 -10.61 -6.53
N HIS A 232 6.07 -9.30 -6.60
CA HIS A 232 6.65 -8.50 -5.53
C HIS A 232 5.81 -7.29 -5.20
N THR A 233 6.08 -6.70 -4.03
CA THR A 233 5.45 -5.47 -3.59
C THR A 233 6.44 -4.56 -2.89
N LYS A 234 6.24 -3.25 -3.04
CA LYS A 234 6.95 -2.22 -2.31
C LYS A 234 6.24 -1.92 -1.00
N VAL A 235 6.93 -2.14 0.10
CA VAL A 235 6.45 -1.81 1.43
C VAL A 235 7.13 -0.53 1.91
N PHE A 236 6.34 0.44 2.29
CA PHE A 236 6.84 1.73 2.80
C PHE A 236 7.69 1.54 4.06
N GLY A 237 8.88 2.14 4.08
CA GLY A 237 9.78 2.10 5.22
C GLY A 237 10.57 0.80 5.38
N ARG A 238 11.13 0.62 6.57
CA ARG A 238 11.83 -0.61 6.96
C ARG A 238 10.81 -1.64 7.44
N TYR A 239 10.51 -2.57 6.60
CA TYR A 239 9.57 -3.65 6.91
C TYR A 239 10.29 -4.91 7.38
N ASN A 240 9.81 -5.49 8.47
CA ASN A 240 10.27 -6.73 9.07
C ASN A 240 9.09 -7.70 9.25
N GLY A 241 8.47 -8.08 8.12
CA GLY A 241 7.41 -9.10 8.09
C GLY A 241 7.96 -10.49 7.79
N PRO A 242 7.06 -11.47 7.66
CA PRO A 242 7.44 -12.87 7.41
C PRO A 242 7.88 -13.13 5.97
N GLU A 243 7.60 -12.24 5.04
CA GLU A 243 7.90 -12.42 3.63
C GLU A 243 9.40 -12.26 3.33
N GLU A 244 9.85 -12.89 2.26
CA GLU A 244 11.22 -12.78 1.80
C GLU A 244 11.54 -11.34 1.35
N VAL A 245 12.52 -10.73 1.97
CA VAL A 245 13.03 -9.42 1.58
C VAL A 245 13.97 -9.59 0.40
N MET A 246 13.60 -9.01 -0.76
CA MET A 246 14.44 -9.00 -1.95
C MET A 246 15.57 -7.97 -1.85
N TYR A 247 15.22 -6.75 -1.46
CA TYR A 247 16.18 -5.69 -1.13
C TYR A 247 15.54 -4.55 -0.34
N ARG A 248 16.38 -3.69 0.21
CA ARG A 248 15.96 -2.49 0.95
C ARG A 248 16.62 -1.25 0.41
N THR A 249 15.84 -0.18 0.41
CA THR A 249 16.33 1.19 0.22
C THR A 249 16.13 1.97 1.53
N PRO A 250 16.66 3.19 1.65
CA PRO A 250 16.31 4.06 2.79
C PRO A 250 14.82 4.41 2.91
N ARG A 251 13.98 4.11 1.91
CA ARG A 251 12.58 4.55 1.82
C ARG A 251 11.57 3.42 1.82
N TYR A 252 11.93 2.27 1.29
CA TYR A 252 11.02 1.13 1.18
C TYR A 252 11.76 -0.21 1.21
N THR A 253 11.02 -1.25 1.53
CA THR A 253 11.45 -2.64 1.47
C THR A 253 10.72 -3.33 0.33
N GLU A 254 11.44 -3.97 -0.58
CA GLU A 254 10.86 -4.80 -1.63
C GLU A 254 10.78 -6.23 -1.13
N ILE A 255 9.58 -6.82 -1.15
CA ILE A 255 9.35 -8.18 -0.68
C ILE A 255 8.78 -9.05 -1.79
N ASN A 256 9.12 -10.34 -1.74
CA ASN A 256 8.60 -11.36 -2.62
C ASN A 256 7.32 -11.96 -2.02
N VAL A 257 6.25 -11.98 -2.81
CA VAL A 257 4.93 -12.50 -2.40
C VAL A 257 4.47 -13.69 -3.26
N ILE A 258 5.36 -14.26 -4.05
CA ILE A 258 5.04 -15.34 -4.99
C ILE A 258 4.44 -16.58 -4.32
N ASP A 259 4.77 -16.82 -3.05
CA ASP A 259 4.25 -17.96 -2.29
C ASP A 259 2.72 -17.92 -2.13
N ASN A 260 2.09 -16.76 -2.24
CA ASN A 260 0.63 -16.63 -2.25
C ASN A 260 -0.02 -17.16 -3.53
N TYR A 261 0.76 -17.36 -4.61
CA TYR A 261 0.28 -17.67 -5.96
C TYR A 261 0.84 -18.98 -6.52
N ALA A 262 2.14 -19.20 -6.37
CA ALA A 262 2.88 -20.30 -6.99
C ALA A 262 3.93 -20.92 -6.07
N PRO A 263 3.56 -21.41 -4.88
CA PRO A 263 4.53 -21.88 -3.88
C PRO A 263 5.39 -23.06 -4.36
N VAL A 264 4.83 -23.97 -5.14
CA VAL A 264 5.55 -25.15 -5.65
C VAL A 264 6.53 -24.79 -6.76
N SER A 265 6.13 -23.91 -7.69
CA SER A 265 6.97 -23.46 -8.80
C SER A 265 8.20 -22.72 -8.31
N TYR A 266 8.02 -21.85 -7.31
CA TYR A 266 9.12 -21.06 -6.73
C TYR A 266 10.16 -21.96 -6.02
N THR A 267 9.71 -22.90 -5.21
CA THR A 267 10.60 -23.85 -4.52
C THR A 267 11.42 -24.67 -5.52
N HIS A 268 10.82 -25.06 -6.64
CA HIS A 268 11.50 -25.84 -7.67
C HIS A 268 12.56 -25.02 -8.43
N LEU A 269 12.28 -23.78 -8.75
CA LEU A 269 13.24 -22.86 -9.37
C LEU A 269 14.44 -22.58 -8.48
N ARG A 270 14.25 -22.33 -7.18
CA ARG A 270 15.36 -22.18 -6.23
C ARG A 270 16.24 -23.42 -6.14
N ALA A 271 15.66 -24.61 -6.16
CA ALA A 271 16.41 -25.87 -6.13
C ALA A 271 17.29 -26.05 -7.37
N HIS A 272 16.87 -25.53 -8.53
CA HIS A 272 17.67 -25.55 -9.75
C HIS A 272 18.81 -24.50 -9.75
N GLU A 273 18.57 -23.32 -9.25
CA GLU A 273 19.58 -22.26 -9.17
C GLU A 273 20.73 -22.63 -8.21
N THR A 274 20.44 -23.26 -7.09
CA THR A 274 21.47 -23.71 -6.14
C THR A 274 22.35 -24.84 -6.68
N ARG A 275 21.89 -25.60 -7.69
CA ARG A 275 22.70 -26.64 -8.34
C ARG A 275 23.60 -26.12 -9.45
N SER A 276 23.32 -24.97 -10.03
CA SER A 276 24.12 -24.37 -11.11
C SER A 276 25.29 -23.50 -10.60
N ASN A 277 25.35 -23.24 -9.31
CA ASN A 277 26.39 -22.44 -8.67
C ASN A 277 27.37 -23.28 -7.80
N LEU A 278 27.38 -24.59 -7.95
CA LEU A 278 28.37 -25.54 -7.45
C LEU A 278 29.10 -26.18 -8.63
#